data_18da51e8db04c1f61d0aea9ebc20dd7f
#
_entry.id   18da51e8db04c1f61d0aea9ebc20dd7f
#
_cell.length_a   1.000
_cell.length_b   1.000
_cell.length_c   1.000
_cell.angle_alpha   90.00
_cell.angle_beta   90.00
_cell.angle_gamma   90.00
#
_symmetry.space_group_name_H-M   'P 1'
#
loop_
_entity.id
_entity.type
_entity.pdbx_description
1 polymer ?
#
loop_
_entity_poly.entity_id
_entity_poly.type
_entity_poly.pdbx_seq_one_letter_code
_entity_poly.pdbx_strand_id
1 'polypeptide(L)'
;MQFAHINDVTLHYQIIGAANDKPVLVFANSLGTDFRIWRDVIVRFAGDFAIVLYDKRGHGLSDIGDVPYSMDLHVSDLAGLLDLLSVKRAIICGLSVGGLIAQGLYATRPDLVRALILCDTAHKIGTVESWDSRIATVDQDGIGSIADGVLEKWFTPAFRRPENSAYRGYRNMLARQPVTGYTGTCAAIRDADFTEAAKRIAVPTLCIVGDQDGSTPPDLVLSTAKLIPGARYEVIRDAGHIPCVEQPEALTSVLRAFIDIVLSEE
;
A
#
# COMPACT_ATOMS: atom_id res chain seq x y z
N MET A 1 -10.63 -12.24 12.19
CA MET A 1 -11.36 -11.39 11.22
C MET A 1 -12.18 -10.38 12.00
N GLN A 2 -12.04 -9.10 11.69
CA GLN A 2 -12.76 -8.00 12.33
C GLN A 2 -13.35 -7.12 11.23
N PHE A 3 -14.52 -6.55 11.50
CA PHE A 3 -15.21 -5.67 10.56
C PHE A 3 -15.67 -4.41 11.28
N ALA A 4 -15.59 -3.27 10.61
CA ALA A 4 -16.04 -1.99 11.14
C ALA A 4 -16.79 -1.21 10.07
N HIS A 5 -17.89 -0.59 10.42
CA HIS A 5 -18.59 0.35 9.55
C HIS A 5 -17.90 1.70 9.64
N ILE A 6 -17.28 2.11 8.55
CA ILE A 6 -16.53 3.36 8.43
C ILE A 6 -17.08 4.13 7.23
N ASN A 7 -17.47 5.36 7.45
CA ASN A 7 -18.17 6.17 6.45
C ASN A 7 -19.43 5.43 5.94
N ASP A 8 -19.44 5.02 4.68
CA ASP A 8 -20.55 4.33 3.99
C ASP A 8 -20.28 2.83 3.74
N VAL A 9 -19.13 2.28 4.23
CA VAL A 9 -18.70 0.90 3.93
C VAL A 9 -18.34 0.12 5.19
N THR A 10 -18.47 -1.20 5.09
CA THR A 10 -17.89 -2.12 6.08
C THR A 10 -16.47 -2.48 5.65
N LEU A 11 -15.50 -2.07 6.43
CA LEU A 11 -14.09 -2.43 6.21
C LEU A 11 -13.73 -3.72 6.95
N HIS A 12 -13.05 -4.61 6.26
CA HIS A 12 -12.38 -5.76 6.85
C HIS A 12 -10.99 -5.34 7.34
N TYR A 13 -10.69 -5.64 8.60
CA TYR A 13 -9.40 -5.33 9.19
C TYR A 13 -8.95 -6.41 10.18
N GLN A 14 -7.71 -6.32 10.61
CA GLN A 14 -7.13 -7.17 11.65
C GLN A 14 -6.18 -6.37 12.52
N ILE A 15 -6.28 -6.55 13.83
CA ILE A 15 -5.28 -6.08 14.79
C ILE A 15 -4.49 -7.28 15.29
N ILE A 16 -3.17 -7.16 15.31
CA ILE A 16 -2.24 -8.13 15.89
C ILE A 16 -1.48 -7.43 17.01
N GLY A 17 -1.55 -7.97 18.22
CA GLY A 17 -1.00 -7.34 19.42
C GLY A 17 -1.96 -6.33 20.07
N ALA A 18 -1.65 -5.93 21.30
CA ALA A 18 -2.40 -4.91 22.04
C ALA A 18 -1.71 -3.55 21.91
N ALA A 19 -2.50 -2.51 21.63
CA ALA A 19 -1.98 -1.16 21.38
C ALA A 19 -1.55 -0.40 22.66
N ASN A 20 -1.83 -0.95 23.86
CA ASN A 20 -1.80 -0.16 25.09
C ASN A 20 -0.42 0.40 25.47
N ASP A 21 0.69 -0.21 24.98
CA ASP A 21 2.05 0.27 25.27
C ASP A 21 3.05 0.03 24.12
N LYS A 22 2.57 -0.24 22.92
CA LYS A 22 3.43 -0.57 21.78
C LYS A 22 3.28 0.43 20.65
N PRO A 23 4.36 0.73 19.92
CA PRO A 23 4.27 1.48 18.68
C PRO A 23 3.31 0.79 17.70
N VAL A 24 2.53 1.57 16.97
CA VAL A 24 1.55 1.06 16.02
C VAL A 24 2.12 1.09 14.62
N LEU A 25 2.10 -0.05 13.93
CA LEU A 25 2.37 -0.18 12.49
C LEU A 25 1.06 -0.40 11.74
N VAL A 26 0.83 0.39 10.71
CA VAL A 26 -0.33 0.27 9.82
C VAL A 26 0.16 -0.09 8.44
N PHE A 27 -0.44 -1.11 7.83
CA PHE A 27 -0.08 -1.54 6.48
C PHE A 27 -1.24 -1.31 5.50
N ALA A 28 -0.97 -0.54 4.46
CA ALA A 28 -1.89 -0.28 3.34
C ALA A 28 -1.38 -0.97 2.07
N ASN A 29 -2.18 -1.89 1.53
CA ASN A 29 -1.81 -2.77 0.43
C ASN A 29 -2.05 -2.16 -0.96
N SER A 30 -1.43 -2.76 -1.99
CA SER A 30 -1.47 -2.36 -3.40
C SER A 30 -2.86 -2.52 -4.03
N LEU A 31 -3.07 -1.91 -5.19
CA LEU A 31 -4.23 -2.14 -6.06
C LEU A 31 -4.32 -3.62 -6.45
N GLY A 32 -5.51 -4.19 -6.40
CA GLY A 32 -5.72 -5.59 -6.76
C GLY A 32 -5.23 -6.62 -5.74
N THR A 33 -4.81 -6.17 -4.55
CA THR A 33 -4.39 -7.05 -3.46
C THR A 33 -5.22 -6.81 -2.20
N ASP A 34 -5.19 -7.75 -1.28
CA ASP A 34 -5.70 -7.63 0.09
C ASP A 34 -4.54 -7.72 1.10
N PHE A 35 -4.82 -7.51 2.38
CA PHE A 35 -3.77 -7.39 3.39
C PHE A 35 -2.94 -8.67 3.61
N ARG A 36 -3.33 -9.82 3.06
CA ARG A 36 -2.57 -11.08 3.17
C ARG A 36 -1.19 -11.01 2.52
N ILE A 37 -0.96 -10.03 1.62
CA ILE A 37 0.38 -9.82 1.04
C ILE A 37 1.45 -9.51 2.08
N TRP A 38 1.05 -9.00 3.25
CA TRP A 38 1.96 -8.60 4.33
C TRP A 38 2.31 -9.73 5.30
N ARG A 39 1.72 -10.93 5.13
CA ARG A 39 1.83 -12.05 6.06
C ARG A 39 3.26 -12.33 6.51
N ASP A 40 4.17 -12.46 5.55
CA ASP A 40 5.56 -12.89 5.84
C ASP A 40 6.42 -11.75 6.42
N VAL A 41 5.96 -10.52 6.30
CA VAL A 41 6.55 -9.34 6.95
C VAL A 41 6.05 -9.21 8.39
N ILE A 42 4.73 -9.24 8.59
CA ILE A 42 4.13 -8.95 9.91
C ILE A 42 4.50 -9.96 10.99
N VAL A 43 4.74 -11.22 10.65
CA VAL A 43 5.16 -12.24 11.62
C VAL A 43 6.50 -11.89 12.29
N ARG A 44 7.32 -11.06 11.64
CA ARG A 44 8.62 -10.61 12.15
C ARG A 44 8.53 -9.38 13.05
N PHE A 45 7.37 -8.72 13.07
CA PHE A 45 7.06 -7.57 13.95
C PHE A 45 6.11 -7.96 15.08
N ALA A 46 5.49 -9.13 14.99
CA ALA A 46 4.56 -9.62 16.02
C ALA A 46 5.28 -9.74 17.37
N GLY A 47 4.66 -9.19 18.40
CA GLY A 47 5.23 -9.15 19.75
C GLY A 47 5.84 -7.80 20.13
N ASP A 48 6.50 -7.11 19.23
CA ASP A 48 7.12 -5.79 19.48
C ASP A 48 6.17 -4.63 19.18
N PHE A 49 5.24 -4.81 18.25
CA PHE A 49 4.34 -3.79 17.74
C PHE A 49 2.88 -4.18 17.86
N ALA A 50 2.00 -3.19 17.90
CA ALA A 50 0.61 -3.34 17.55
C ALA A 50 0.48 -3.12 16.02
N ILE A 51 -0.06 -4.10 15.31
CA ILE A 51 -0.11 -4.08 13.85
C ILE A 51 -1.57 -3.96 13.41
N VAL A 52 -1.85 -2.98 12.57
CA VAL A 52 -3.16 -2.78 11.93
C VAL A 52 -3.04 -3.12 10.46
N LEU A 53 -3.86 -4.04 10.00
CA LEU A 53 -4.02 -4.44 8.61
C LEU A 53 -5.45 -4.15 8.21
N TYR A 54 -5.68 -3.73 6.98
CA TYR A 54 -7.04 -3.55 6.47
C TYR A 54 -7.12 -3.81 4.96
N ASP A 55 -8.28 -4.21 4.50
CA ASP A 55 -8.63 -4.20 3.10
C ASP A 55 -9.30 -2.85 2.79
N LYS A 56 -8.73 -2.11 1.85
CA LYS A 56 -9.36 -0.86 1.39
C LYS A 56 -10.71 -1.15 0.73
N ARG A 57 -11.63 -0.19 0.69
CA ARG A 57 -12.91 -0.33 -0.02
C ARG A 57 -12.71 -0.95 -1.40
N GLY A 58 -13.64 -1.79 -1.83
CA GLY A 58 -13.61 -2.48 -3.10
C GLY A 58 -12.54 -3.57 -3.24
N HIS A 59 -11.87 -3.98 -2.14
CA HIS A 59 -10.84 -5.02 -2.14
C HIS A 59 -11.03 -6.01 -0.98
N GLY A 60 -10.50 -7.21 -1.18
CA GLY A 60 -10.52 -8.25 -0.16
C GLY A 60 -11.93 -8.58 0.32
N LEU A 61 -12.18 -8.42 1.63
CA LEU A 61 -13.49 -8.64 2.25
C LEU A 61 -14.20 -7.34 2.65
N SER A 62 -13.67 -6.18 2.26
CA SER A 62 -14.35 -4.89 2.46
C SER A 62 -15.44 -4.66 1.43
N ASP A 63 -16.46 -3.89 1.80
CA ASP A 63 -17.53 -3.48 0.91
C ASP A 63 -16.99 -2.66 -0.27
N ILE A 64 -17.78 -2.60 -1.34
CA ILE A 64 -17.47 -1.80 -2.52
C ILE A 64 -17.82 -0.33 -2.26
N GLY A 65 -19.05 -0.06 -1.76
CA GLY A 65 -19.56 1.30 -1.65
C GLY A 65 -19.85 1.94 -3.00
N ASP A 66 -20.09 3.24 -3.00
CA ASP A 66 -20.41 4.00 -4.20
C ASP A 66 -19.16 4.35 -5.01
N VAL A 67 -19.28 4.35 -6.33
CA VAL A 67 -18.23 4.73 -7.28
C VAL A 67 -18.64 5.97 -8.09
N PRO A 68 -17.72 6.75 -8.66
CA PRO A 68 -16.26 6.54 -8.68
C PRO A 68 -15.59 6.88 -7.35
N TYR A 69 -14.45 6.24 -7.04
CA TYR A 69 -13.67 6.59 -5.87
C TYR A 69 -12.75 7.79 -6.13
N SER A 70 -12.52 8.58 -5.08
CA SER A 70 -11.41 9.54 -5.01
C SER A 70 -10.33 9.03 -4.05
N MET A 71 -9.13 9.60 -4.14
CA MET A 71 -8.09 9.29 -3.17
C MET A 71 -8.48 9.76 -1.76
N ASP A 72 -9.18 10.90 -1.65
CA ASP A 72 -9.68 11.41 -0.37
C ASP A 72 -10.65 10.44 0.31
N LEU A 73 -11.42 9.68 -0.47
CA LEU A 73 -12.32 8.67 0.06
C LEU A 73 -11.55 7.52 0.70
N HIS A 74 -10.50 7.00 0.02
CA HIS A 74 -9.61 5.99 0.60
C HIS A 74 -8.87 6.51 1.85
N VAL A 75 -8.45 7.75 1.84
CA VAL A 75 -7.79 8.42 2.99
C VAL A 75 -8.76 8.54 4.17
N SER A 76 -9.99 8.99 3.91
CA SER A 76 -11.04 9.11 4.92
C SER A 76 -11.39 7.76 5.57
N ASP A 77 -11.41 6.68 4.79
CA ASP A 77 -11.65 5.34 5.32
C ASP A 77 -10.55 4.90 6.28
N LEU A 78 -9.29 5.09 5.90
CA LEU A 78 -8.17 4.75 6.78
C LEU A 78 -8.18 5.62 8.03
N ALA A 79 -8.40 6.94 7.90
CA ALA A 79 -8.49 7.86 9.04
C ALA A 79 -9.61 7.43 10.00
N GLY A 80 -10.81 7.14 9.48
CA GLY A 80 -11.95 6.68 10.28
C GLY A 80 -11.68 5.35 11.00
N LEU A 81 -10.99 4.42 10.35
CA LEU A 81 -10.57 3.17 10.99
C LEU A 81 -9.58 3.44 12.14
N LEU A 82 -8.60 4.30 11.95
CA LEU A 82 -7.62 4.64 12.98
C LEU A 82 -8.27 5.39 14.16
N ASP A 83 -9.21 6.28 13.88
CA ASP A 83 -10.00 6.97 14.92
C ASP A 83 -10.84 5.99 15.74
N LEU A 84 -11.54 5.04 15.08
CA LEU A 84 -12.30 3.98 15.75
C LEU A 84 -11.40 3.14 16.66
N LEU A 85 -10.18 2.85 16.22
CA LEU A 85 -9.19 2.07 16.98
C LEU A 85 -8.45 2.89 18.02
N SER A 86 -8.75 4.20 18.14
CA SER A 86 -8.05 5.15 19.02
C SER A 86 -6.53 5.19 18.78
N VAL A 87 -6.12 4.91 17.54
CA VAL A 87 -4.71 4.95 17.12
C VAL A 87 -4.29 6.38 16.88
N LYS A 88 -3.17 6.77 17.48
CA LYS A 88 -2.52 8.08 17.28
C LYS A 88 -1.04 7.87 16.96
N ARG A 89 -0.50 8.72 16.07
CA ARG A 89 0.94 8.70 15.74
C ARG A 89 1.46 7.32 15.32
N ALA A 90 0.79 6.68 14.35
CA ALA A 90 1.22 5.40 13.81
C ALA A 90 2.32 5.57 12.75
N ILE A 91 3.13 4.52 12.57
CA ILE A 91 4.01 4.38 11.42
C ILE A 91 3.19 3.75 10.30
N ILE A 92 3.01 4.47 9.21
CA ILE A 92 2.18 4.04 8.07
C ILE A 92 3.06 3.48 6.97
N CYS A 93 2.93 2.19 6.70
CA CYS A 93 3.60 1.49 5.60
C CYS A 93 2.61 1.28 4.46
N GLY A 94 2.79 2.00 3.36
CA GLY A 94 1.92 1.94 2.20
C GLY A 94 2.64 1.44 0.96
N LEU A 95 2.06 0.42 0.31
CA LEU A 95 2.57 -0.14 -0.94
C LEU A 95 1.73 0.35 -2.12
N SER A 96 2.39 0.96 -3.12
CA SER A 96 1.73 1.43 -4.35
C SER A 96 0.59 2.42 -4.05
N VAL A 97 -0.67 2.12 -4.40
CA VAL A 97 -1.81 2.96 -3.99
C VAL A 97 -1.89 3.15 -2.47
N GLY A 98 -1.44 2.16 -1.69
CA GLY A 98 -1.32 2.31 -0.23
C GLY A 98 -0.38 3.43 0.17
N GLY A 99 0.66 3.69 -0.61
CA GLY A 99 1.58 4.82 -0.42
C GLY A 99 0.97 6.18 -0.80
N LEU A 100 0.08 6.23 -1.80
CA LEU A 100 -0.73 7.43 -2.08
C LEU A 100 -1.69 7.72 -0.93
N ILE A 101 -2.36 6.69 -0.40
CA ILE A 101 -3.23 6.80 0.78
C ILE A 101 -2.44 7.31 1.99
N ALA A 102 -1.22 6.79 2.22
CA ALA A 102 -0.36 7.23 3.32
C ALA A 102 0.04 8.71 3.20
N GLN A 103 0.40 9.17 2.00
CA GLN A 103 0.69 10.58 1.71
C GLN A 103 -0.54 11.47 1.94
N GLY A 104 -1.72 11.05 1.44
CA GLY A 104 -2.99 11.74 1.66
C GLY A 104 -3.39 11.79 3.13
N LEU A 105 -3.18 10.69 3.88
CA LEU A 105 -3.44 10.66 5.32
C LEU A 105 -2.57 11.69 6.06
N TYR A 106 -1.27 11.73 5.75
CA TYR A 106 -0.40 12.75 6.34
C TYR A 106 -0.83 14.18 5.99
N ALA A 107 -1.22 14.41 4.74
CA ALA A 107 -1.63 15.75 4.29
C ALA A 107 -2.91 16.25 4.97
N THR A 108 -3.82 15.37 5.36
CA THR A 108 -5.14 15.70 5.94
C THR A 108 -5.22 15.48 7.46
N ARG A 109 -4.52 14.46 7.98
CA ARG A 109 -4.53 14.03 9.39
C ARG A 109 -3.10 13.75 9.89
N PRO A 110 -2.22 14.76 9.91
CA PRO A 110 -0.84 14.58 10.37
C PRO A 110 -0.75 14.09 11.83
N ASP A 111 -1.79 14.33 12.63
CA ASP A 111 -1.92 13.85 14.01
C ASP A 111 -1.91 12.32 14.13
N LEU A 112 -2.32 11.61 13.08
CA LEU A 112 -2.35 10.15 13.03
C LEU A 112 -1.01 9.54 12.59
N VAL A 113 -0.09 10.34 12.05
CA VAL A 113 1.13 9.84 11.40
C VAL A 113 2.38 10.21 12.18
N ARG A 114 3.15 9.20 12.60
CA ARG A 114 4.47 9.34 13.22
C ARG A 114 5.60 9.34 12.21
N ALA A 115 5.52 8.42 11.25
CA ALA A 115 6.47 8.25 10.16
C ALA A 115 5.79 7.60 8.95
N LEU A 116 6.37 7.77 7.78
CA LEU A 116 5.92 7.19 6.54
C LEU A 116 6.93 6.18 6.00
N ILE A 117 6.44 5.04 5.55
CA ILE A 117 7.18 4.06 4.76
C ILE A 117 6.44 3.89 3.44
N LEU A 118 7.03 4.39 2.37
CA LEU A 118 6.48 4.47 1.03
C LEU A 118 7.15 3.39 0.17
N CYS A 119 6.50 2.22 0.06
CA CYS A 119 7.01 1.08 -0.69
C CYS A 119 6.47 1.10 -2.11
N ASP A 120 7.36 1.02 -3.10
CA ASP A 120 6.97 0.81 -4.50
C ASP A 120 5.79 1.71 -4.91
N THR A 121 5.94 3.00 -4.63
CA THR A 121 4.93 4.04 -4.80
C THR A 121 5.57 5.35 -5.25
N ALA A 122 4.75 6.33 -5.59
CA ALA A 122 5.22 7.64 -6.01
C ALA A 122 4.26 8.76 -5.57
N HIS A 123 4.69 10.01 -5.76
CA HIS A 123 3.83 11.19 -5.60
C HIS A 123 2.71 11.24 -6.65
N LYS A 124 2.94 10.60 -7.82
CA LYS A 124 1.97 10.43 -8.91
C LYS A 124 2.30 9.15 -9.66
N ILE A 125 1.29 8.33 -9.96
CA ILE A 125 1.47 7.02 -10.60
C ILE A 125 0.74 6.96 -11.92
N GLY A 126 1.49 6.79 -13.02
CA GLY A 126 0.96 6.65 -14.37
C GLY A 126 0.41 7.93 -14.96
N THR A 127 -0.32 7.81 -16.05
CA THR A 127 -0.98 8.92 -16.77
C THR A 127 -2.49 8.69 -16.84
N VAL A 128 -3.25 9.75 -17.09
CA VAL A 128 -4.71 9.68 -17.26
C VAL A 128 -5.07 8.66 -18.34
N GLU A 129 -4.40 8.72 -19.49
CA GLU A 129 -4.66 7.84 -20.64
C GLU A 129 -4.41 6.37 -20.31
N SER A 130 -3.34 6.09 -19.54
CA SER A 130 -2.99 4.71 -19.16
C SER A 130 -4.01 4.10 -18.19
N TRP A 131 -4.52 4.90 -17.26
CA TRP A 131 -5.54 4.47 -16.32
C TRP A 131 -6.91 4.35 -16.97
N ASP A 132 -7.30 5.30 -17.85
CA ASP A 132 -8.57 5.23 -18.60
C ASP A 132 -8.60 3.98 -19.49
N SER A 133 -7.50 3.68 -20.19
CA SER A 133 -7.38 2.46 -20.98
C SER A 133 -7.53 1.19 -20.12
N ARG A 134 -6.91 1.17 -18.94
CA ARG A 134 -7.02 0.05 -18.00
C ARG A 134 -8.46 -0.11 -17.48
N ILE A 135 -9.11 0.98 -17.09
CA ILE A 135 -10.50 0.98 -16.63
C ILE A 135 -11.39 0.42 -17.72
N ALA A 136 -11.30 0.96 -18.94
CA ALA A 136 -12.12 0.50 -20.06
C ALA A 136 -11.93 -0.99 -20.37
N THR A 137 -10.68 -1.49 -20.37
CA THR A 137 -10.39 -2.92 -20.60
C THR A 137 -11.00 -3.79 -19.49
N VAL A 138 -10.85 -3.37 -18.22
CA VAL A 138 -11.36 -4.16 -17.09
C VAL A 138 -12.87 -4.14 -17.02
N ASP A 139 -13.51 -3.02 -17.33
CA ASP A 139 -14.98 -2.92 -17.37
C ASP A 139 -15.57 -3.80 -18.48
N GLN A 140 -14.89 -3.91 -19.62
CA GLN A 140 -15.33 -4.71 -20.74
C GLN A 140 -15.05 -6.21 -20.57
N ASP A 141 -13.82 -6.56 -20.16
CA ASP A 141 -13.29 -7.93 -20.26
C ASP A 141 -12.94 -8.57 -18.89
N GLY A 142 -13.15 -7.80 -17.81
CA GLY A 142 -12.83 -8.20 -16.44
C GLY A 142 -11.34 -8.16 -16.10
N ILE A 143 -11.01 -8.25 -14.81
CA ILE A 143 -9.63 -8.16 -14.31
C ILE A 143 -8.75 -9.31 -14.85
N GLY A 144 -9.36 -10.45 -15.13
CA GLY A 144 -8.64 -11.60 -15.68
C GLY A 144 -7.93 -11.31 -17.00
N SER A 145 -8.47 -10.39 -17.82
CA SER A 145 -7.91 -10.01 -19.12
C SER A 145 -6.56 -9.30 -19.02
N ILE A 146 -6.35 -8.54 -17.95
CA ILE A 146 -5.11 -7.78 -17.71
C ILE A 146 -4.17 -8.48 -16.72
N ALA A 147 -4.61 -9.56 -16.07
CA ALA A 147 -3.90 -10.14 -14.92
C ALA A 147 -2.45 -10.52 -15.24
N ASP A 148 -2.20 -11.17 -16.35
CA ASP A 148 -0.85 -11.64 -16.70
C ASP A 148 0.11 -10.46 -16.93
N GLY A 149 -0.32 -9.42 -17.65
CA GLY A 149 0.47 -8.21 -17.86
C GLY A 149 0.69 -7.38 -16.59
N VAL A 150 -0.24 -7.43 -15.63
CA VAL A 150 -0.08 -6.80 -14.31
C VAL A 150 0.95 -7.59 -13.48
N LEU A 151 0.83 -8.90 -13.42
CA LEU A 151 1.77 -9.75 -12.67
C LEU A 151 3.19 -9.71 -13.25
N GLU A 152 3.31 -9.46 -14.54
CA GLU A 152 4.61 -9.26 -15.19
C GLU A 152 5.36 -8.05 -14.66
N LYS A 153 4.63 -6.99 -14.32
CA LYS A 153 5.17 -5.80 -13.66
C LYS A 153 5.36 -5.96 -12.16
N TRP A 154 4.59 -6.86 -11.53
CA TRP A 154 4.64 -7.05 -10.08
C TRP A 154 5.77 -7.93 -9.62
N PHE A 155 6.12 -8.96 -10.39
CA PHE A 155 7.02 -10.01 -9.96
C PHE A 155 8.20 -10.21 -10.91
N THR A 156 9.34 -10.53 -10.34
CA THR A 156 10.55 -10.87 -11.10
C THR A 156 10.35 -12.13 -11.95
N PRO A 157 11.13 -12.34 -13.03
CA PRO A 157 11.11 -13.58 -13.79
C PRO A 157 11.37 -14.82 -12.92
N ALA A 158 12.19 -14.68 -11.88
CA ALA A 158 12.47 -15.76 -10.94
C ALA A 158 11.24 -16.19 -10.14
N PHE A 159 10.37 -15.25 -9.75
CA PHE A 159 9.14 -15.54 -9.02
C PHE A 159 8.04 -16.09 -9.93
N ARG A 160 8.00 -15.67 -11.19
CA ARG A 160 6.96 -16.03 -12.17
C ARG A 160 7.10 -17.44 -12.77
N ARG A 161 7.96 -18.29 -12.21
CA ARG A 161 8.15 -19.66 -12.70
C ARG A 161 6.86 -20.49 -12.56
N PRO A 162 6.53 -21.35 -13.52
CA PRO A 162 5.31 -22.17 -13.50
C PRO A 162 5.18 -23.05 -12.25
N GLU A 163 6.31 -23.46 -11.66
CA GLU A 163 6.37 -24.31 -10.47
C GLU A 163 6.07 -23.53 -9.18
N ASN A 164 6.13 -22.20 -9.22
CA ASN A 164 5.84 -21.37 -8.07
C ASN A 164 4.33 -21.27 -7.82
N SER A 165 3.82 -22.06 -6.89
CA SER A 165 2.39 -22.04 -6.53
C SER A 165 1.93 -20.69 -5.96
N ALA A 166 2.83 -19.93 -5.32
CA ALA A 166 2.51 -18.61 -4.80
C ALA A 166 2.17 -17.62 -5.93
N TYR A 167 2.91 -17.66 -7.05
CA TYR A 167 2.60 -16.85 -8.23
C TYR A 167 1.15 -17.04 -8.70
N ARG A 168 0.72 -18.32 -8.79
CA ARG A 168 -0.69 -18.64 -9.12
C ARG A 168 -1.66 -18.11 -8.07
N GLY A 169 -1.30 -18.17 -6.80
CA GLY A 169 -2.08 -17.62 -5.69
C GLY A 169 -2.30 -16.13 -5.82
N TYR A 170 -1.26 -15.36 -6.13
CA TYR A 170 -1.36 -13.90 -6.32
C TYR A 170 -2.11 -13.53 -7.60
N ARG A 171 -1.99 -14.33 -8.67
CA ARG A 171 -2.85 -14.16 -9.85
C ARG A 171 -4.33 -14.33 -9.49
N ASN A 172 -4.67 -15.34 -8.69
CA ASN A 172 -6.03 -15.55 -8.22
C ASN A 172 -6.51 -14.42 -7.30
N MET A 173 -5.64 -13.89 -6.44
CA MET A 173 -5.95 -12.73 -5.59
C MET A 173 -6.35 -11.52 -6.44
N LEU A 174 -5.56 -11.19 -7.45
CA LEU A 174 -5.86 -10.09 -8.37
C LEU A 174 -7.16 -10.35 -9.16
N ALA A 175 -7.27 -11.50 -9.82
CA ALA A 175 -8.38 -11.78 -10.74
C ALA A 175 -9.75 -11.92 -10.04
N ARG A 176 -9.76 -12.15 -8.73
CA ARG A 176 -10.98 -12.28 -7.92
C ARG A 176 -11.40 -11.00 -7.21
N GLN A 177 -10.69 -9.90 -7.39
CA GLN A 177 -11.16 -8.62 -6.86
C GLN A 177 -12.46 -8.19 -7.57
N PRO A 178 -13.36 -7.49 -6.87
CA PRO A 178 -14.54 -6.90 -7.51
C PRO A 178 -14.13 -5.92 -8.61
N VAL A 179 -14.66 -6.09 -9.82
CA VAL A 179 -14.36 -5.22 -10.97
C VAL A 179 -14.60 -3.75 -10.61
N THR A 180 -15.80 -3.44 -10.09
CA THR A 180 -16.19 -2.07 -9.70
C THR A 180 -15.24 -1.46 -8.66
N GLY A 181 -14.82 -2.25 -7.66
CA GLY A 181 -13.86 -1.79 -6.64
C GLY A 181 -12.46 -1.53 -7.21
N TYR A 182 -12.03 -2.40 -8.13
CA TYR A 182 -10.76 -2.28 -8.81
C TYR A 182 -10.72 -1.03 -9.71
N THR A 183 -11.73 -0.85 -10.59
CA THR A 183 -11.79 0.29 -11.51
C THR A 183 -12.05 1.61 -10.78
N GLY A 184 -12.84 1.58 -9.70
CA GLY A 184 -13.00 2.74 -8.81
C GLY A 184 -11.67 3.18 -8.20
N THR A 185 -10.85 2.23 -7.74
CA THR A 185 -9.50 2.56 -7.24
C THR A 185 -8.55 3.00 -8.34
N CYS A 186 -8.64 2.46 -9.57
CA CYS A 186 -7.91 2.97 -10.74
C CYS A 186 -8.22 4.44 -11.00
N ALA A 187 -9.50 4.84 -10.92
CA ALA A 187 -9.91 6.24 -11.07
C ALA A 187 -9.31 7.14 -9.98
N ALA A 188 -9.32 6.68 -8.73
CA ALA A 188 -8.70 7.40 -7.61
C ALA A 188 -7.18 7.61 -7.82
N ILE A 189 -6.47 6.61 -8.35
CA ILE A 189 -5.04 6.72 -8.66
C ILE A 189 -4.80 7.66 -9.84
N ARG A 190 -5.62 7.56 -10.90
CA ARG A 190 -5.56 8.43 -12.09
C ARG A 190 -5.56 9.91 -11.73
N ASP A 191 -6.45 10.26 -10.80
CA ASP A 191 -6.72 11.65 -10.41
C ASP A 191 -5.83 12.15 -9.27
N ALA A 192 -5.05 11.26 -8.63
CA ALA A 192 -4.17 11.60 -7.53
C ALA A 192 -2.87 12.27 -8.01
N ASP A 193 -2.52 13.40 -7.39
CA ASP A 193 -1.23 14.07 -7.54
C ASP A 193 -0.80 14.66 -6.20
N PHE A 194 0.17 14.03 -5.57
CA PHE A 194 0.74 14.46 -4.29
C PHE A 194 2.05 15.23 -4.43
N THR A 195 2.39 15.74 -5.62
CA THR A 195 3.67 16.45 -5.86
C THR A 195 3.89 17.58 -4.85
N GLU A 196 2.89 18.43 -4.64
CA GLU A 196 3.01 19.55 -3.70
C GLU A 196 2.85 19.12 -2.24
N ALA A 197 2.08 18.06 -1.96
CA ALA A 197 1.96 17.52 -0.62
C ALA A 197 3.26 16.84 -0.16
N ALA A 198 3.93 16.11 -1.03
CA ALA A 198 5.21 15.44 -0.74
C ALA A 198 6.28 16.44 -0.24
N LYS A 199 6.36 17.64 -0.83
CA LYS A 199 7.29 18.69 -0.43
C LYS A 199 7.04 19.21 1.00
N ARG A 200 5.86 18.98 1.56
CA ARG A 200 5.45 19.41 2.91
C ARG A 200 5.48 18.30 3.95
N ILE A 201 5.88 17.10 3.57
CA ILE A 201 6.05 16.00 4.53
C ILE A 201 7.22 16.35 5.45
N ALA A 202 6.98 16.42 6.75
CA ALA A 202 7.96 16.79 7.77
C ALA A 202 8.22 15.68 8.80
N VAL A 203 7.56 14.53 8.66
CA VAL A 203 7.83 13.35 9.49
C VAL A 203 8.92 12.47 8.86
N PRO A 204 9.66 11.69 9.66
CA PRO A 204 10.62 10.72 9.14
C PRO A 204 9.98 9.88 8.04
N THR A 205 10.63 9.81 6.87
CA THR A 205 10.09 9.10 5.71
C THR A 205 11.15 8.21 5.08
N LEU A 206 10.74 6.99 4.76
CA LEU A 206 11.54 6.00 4.03
C LEU A 206 10.81 5.64 2.73
N CYS A 207 11.46 5.83 1.60
CA CYS A 207 11.02 5.34 0.29
C CYS A 207 11.77 4.06 -0.05
N ILE A 208 11.04 3.00 -0.40
CA ILE A 208 11.59 1.68 -0.73
C ILE A 208 11.10 1.28 -2.12
N VAL A 209 11.95 0.58 -2.87
CA VAL A 209 11.56 0.04 -4.17
C VAL A 209 12.28 -1.28 -4.46
N GLY A 210 11.59 -2.22 -5.11
CA GLY A 210 12.23 -3.38 -5.73
C GLY A 210 13.05 -2.96 -6.96
N ASP A 211 14.25 -3.54 -7.12
CA ASP A 211 15.14 -3.19 -8.24
C ASP A 211 14.59 -3.57 -9.62
N GLN A 212 13.55 -4.42 -9.66
CA GLN A 212 12.87 -4.87 -10.87
C GLN A 212 11.38 -4.46 -10.90
N ASP A 213 11.00 -3.42 -10.16
CA ASP A 213 9.62 -2.92 -10.17
C ASP A 213 9.24 -2.36 -11.55
N GLY A 214 8.30 -3.03 -12.21
CA GLY A 214 7.76 -2.61 -13.53
C GLY A 214 6.54 -1.68 -13.46
N SER A 215 6.02 -1.39 -12.25
CA SER A 215 4.84 -0.55 -12.03
C SER A 215 5.23 0.87 -11.60
N THR A 216 6.09 0.97 -10.60
CA THR A 216 6.68 2.22 -10.10
C THR A 216 8.20 2.05 -10.06
N PRO A 217 8.87 2.19 -11.20
CA PRO A 217 10.29 1.87 -11.33
C PRO A 217 11.18 2.72 -10.40
N PRO A 218 12.39 2.25 -10.09
CA PRO A 218 13.30 2.88 -9.13
C PRO A 218 13.49 4.39 -9.32
N ASP A 219 13.59 4.86 -10.56
CA ASP A 219 13.75 6.29 -10.85
C ASP A 219 12.53 7.13 -10.43
N LEU A 220 11.32 6.57 -10.57
CA LEU A 220 10.10 7.24 -10.17
C LEU A 220 10.01 7.33 -8.63
N VAL A 221 10.31 6.25 -7.91
CA VAL A 221 10.34 6.24 -6.44
C VAL A 221 11.44 7.18 -5.93
N LEU A 222 12.63 7.17 -6.55
CA LEU A 222 13.71 8.10 -6.21
C LEU A 222 13.29 9.57 -6.44
N SER A 223 12.53 9.86 -7.50
CA SER A 223 12.01 11.21 -7.74
C SER A 223 11.09 11.66 -6.61
N THR A 224 10.27 10.74 -6.08
CA THR A 224 9.41 11.00 -4.92
C THR A 224 10.23 11.24 -3.65
N ALA A 225 11.23 10.40 -3.38
CA ALA A 225 12.12 10.59 -2.24
C ALA A 225 12.82 11.96 -2.27
N LYS A 226 13.22 12.43 -3.46
CA LYS A 226 13.84 13.76 -3.63
C LYS A 226 12.88 14.93 -3.38
N LEU A 227 11.57 14.74 -3.50
CA LEU A 227 10.57 15.76 -3.17
C LEU A 227 10.38 15.91 -1.67
N ILE A 228 10.54 14.83 -0.90
CA ILE A 228 10.27 14.79 0.54
C ILE A 228 11.52 15.19 1.31
N PRO A 229 11.50 16.29 2.10
CA PRO A 229 12.66 16.73 2.86
C PRO A 229 13.15 15.64 3.83
N GLY A 230 14.42 15.28 3.74
CA GLY A 230 15.06 14.31 4.63
C GLY A 230 14.63 12.84 4.41
N ALA A 231 13.89 12.53 3.37
CA ALA A 231 13.52 11.15 3.08
C ALA A 231 14.75 10.28 2.79
N ARG A 232 14.72 9.05 3.31
CA ARG A 232 15.67 8.00 2.97
C ARG A 232 15.16 7.23 1.76
N TYR A 233 16.09 6.65 1.01
CA TYR A 233 15.77 5.84 -0.17
C TYR A 233 16.55 4.53 -0.13
N GLU A 234 15.84 3.41 -0.26
CA GLU A 234 16.42 2.07 -0.22
C GLU A 234 15.91 1.21 -1.38
N VAL A 235 16.77 0.35 -1.89
CA VAL A 235 16.46 -0.56 -3.01
C VAL A 235 16.54 -2.00 -2.51
N ILE A 236 15.45 -2.76 -2.68
CA ILE A 236 15.41 -4.20 -2.40
C ILE A 236 15.82 -4.94 -3.67
N ARG A 237 16.93 -5.68 -3.59
CA ARG A 237 17.44 -6.47 -4.72
C ARG A 237 16.58 -7.70 -4.96
N ASP A 238 16.54 -8.14 -6.22
CA ASP A 238 15.80 -9.33 -6.68
C ASP A 238 14.30 -9.27 -6.30
N ALA A 239 13.71 -8.08 -6.35
CA ALA A 239 12.31 -7.82 -6.06
C ALA A 239 11.67 -6.98 -7.16
N GLY A 240 10.42 -7.32 -7.47
CA GLY A 240 9.52 -6.49 -8.27
C GLY A 240 8.73 -5.51 -7.40
N HIS A 241 7.51 -5.24 -7.81
CA HIS A 241 6.58 -4.29 -7.19
C HIS A 241 6.03 -4.72 -5.82
N ILE A 242 6.18 -6.00 -5.46
CA ILE A 242 5.63 -6.53 -4.20
C ILE A 242 6.76 -7.19 -3.38
N PRO A 243 7.74 -6.41 -2.89
CA PRO A 243 8.88 -6.95 -2.15
C PRO A 243 8.49 -7.63 -0.85
N CYS A 244 7.34 -7.30 -0.25
CA CYS A 244 6.81 -7.99 0.93
C CYS A 244 6.48 -9.47 0.67
N VAL A 245 6.35 -9.86 -0.61
CA VAL A 245 6.11 -11.23 -1.05
C VAL A 245 7.39 -11.88 -1.55
N GLU A 246 8.17 -11.18 -2.38
CA GLU A 246 9.36 -11.77 -3.01
C GLU A 246 10.59 -11.80 -2.08
N GLN A 247 10.77 -10.74 -1.29
CA GLN A 247 11.94 -10.56 -0.42
C GLN A 247 11.53 -10.09 1.00
N PRO A 248 10.65 -10.84 1.69
CA PRO A 248 10.09 -10.40 2.98
C PRO A 248 11.16 -10.20 4.06
N GLU A 249 12.26 -10.95 4.02
CA GLU A 249 13.36 -10.84 4.98
C GLU A 249 14.17 -9.56 4.76
N ALA A 250 14.55 -9.29 3.51
CA ALA A 250 15.27 -8.09 3.15
C ALA A 250 14.44 -6.84 3.45
N LEU A 251 13.16 -6.85 3.04
CA LEU A 251 12.24 -5.76 3.35
C LEU A 251 12.12 -5.55 4.87
N THR A 252 11.88 -6.61 5.63
CA THR A 252 11.75 -6.50 7.10
C THR A 252 12.99 -5.91 7.76
N SER A 253 14.18 -6.28 7.29
CA SER A 253 15.44 -5.75 7.82
C SER A 253 15.56 -4.24 7.61
N VAL A 254 15.19 -3.77 6.41
CA VAL A 254 15.17 -2.34 6.09
C VAL A 254 14.12 -1.59 6.90
N LEU A 255 12.90 -2.15 7.01
CA LEU A 255 11.82 -1.58 7.82
C LEU A 255 12.24 -1.44 9.28
N ARG A 256 12.81 -2.49 9.88
CA ARG A 256 13.22 -2.49 11.30
C ARG A 256 14.29 -1.45 11.56
N ALA A 257 15.33 -1.39 10.72
CA ALA A 257 16.39 -0.40 10.86
C ALA A 257 15.87 1.06 10.83
N PHE A 258 14.90 1.34 9.97
CA PHE A 258 14.26 2.66 9.92
C PHE A 258 13.38 2.92 11.16
N ILE A 259 12.55 1.95 11.54
CA ILE A 259 11.63 2.05 12.68
C ILE A 259 12.42 2.28 13.97
N ASP A 260 13.51 1.55 14.20
CA ASP A 260 14.34 1.69 15.40
C ASP A 260 14.91 3.11 15.52
N ILE A 261 15.30 3.74 14.41
CA ILE A 261 15.71 5.15 14.39
C ILE A 261 14.55 6.07 14.77
N VAL A 262 13.38 5.90 14.15
CA VAL A 262 12.17 6.71 14.46
C VAL A 262 11.78 6.60 15.93
N LEU A 263 11.96 5.42 16.53
CA LEU A 263 11.61 5.19 17.93
C LEU A 263 12.67 5.72 18.91
N SER A 264 13.95 5.81 18.49
CA SER A 264 15.04 6.29 19.33
C SER A 264 15.13 7.82 19.42
N GLU A 265 14.46 8.56 18.54
CA GLU A 265 14.45 10.03 18.50
C GLU A 265 13.40 10.66 19.44
N GLU A 266 12.71 9.87 20.26
CA GLU A 266 11.80 10.31 21.34
C GLU A 266 12.45 10.21 22.73
#